data_3e96962edff0c8fd9197c2a689dd84c1
#
_entry.id   3e96962edff0c8fd9197c2a689dd84c1
#
_cell.length_a   1.000
_cell.length_b   1.000
_cell.length_c   1.000
_cell.angle_alpha   90.00
_cell.angle_beta   90.00
_cell.angle_gamma   90.00
#
_symmetry.space_group_name_H-M   'P 1'
#
loop_
_entity.id
_entity.type
_entity.pdbx_description
1 polymer ?
#
loop_
_entity_poly.entity_id
_entity_poly.type
_entity_poly.pdbx_seq_one_letter_code
_entity_poly.pdbx_strand_id
1 'polypeptide(L)'
;MPDMNDYHGEFKPDFKFADLSKEALVKLIETYQRIFQGLCVVSVQVAQEQRGKDAGQQQFNEIYARTMTRFAIPLIRQALDIHDDDVISMFKYFQVAPDGCRGGGMYDFDFAVTNSNDVSYTGKYCQNASFYEKHGDADGMNRLCAMGPGSFEHSAYEAICAAFNPNMKMEWPVLPPRADRSAPFCRWRFWIDERDRSGGPA
;
A
#
# COMPACT_ATOMS: atom_id res chain seq x y z
N MET A 1 17.20 30.41 8.73
CA MET A 1 15.86 30.97 8.97
C MET A 1 15.13 29.98 9.87
N PRO A 2 14.25 30.42 10.78
CA PRO A 2 13.46 29.47 11.55
C PRO A 2 12.60 28.65 10.58
N ASP A 3 12.53 27.33 10.78
CA ASP A 3 11.74 26.41 9.98
C ASP A 3 10.26 26.77 10.12
N MET A 4 9.52 26.80 9.00
CA MET A 4 8.10 27.12 8.98
C MET A 4 7.28 25.92 9.47
N ASN A 5 6.50 26.09 10.54
CA ASN A 5 5.59 25.06 11.06
C ASN A 5 4.24 25.00 10.33
N ASP A 6 3.91 26.04 9.57
CA ASP A 6 2.71 26.17 8.73
C ASP A 6 2.98 27.18 7.59
N TYR A 7 1.98 27.41 6.74
CA TYR A 7 2.08 28.34 5.61
C TYR A 7 0.89 29.32 5.58
N HIS A 8 0.50 29.85 6.73
CA HIS A 8 -0.62 30.78 6.81
C HIS A 8 -0.22 32.25 6.54
N GLY A 9 1.06 32.57 6.49
CA GLY A 9 1.59 33.92 6.26
C GLY A 9 1.53 34.39 4.82
N GLU A 10 2.37 35.38 4.48
CA GLU A 10 2.45 35.93 3.13
C GLU A 10 2.93 34.88 2.11
N PHE A 11 2.42 35.00 0.88
CA PHE A 11 2.88 34.18 -0.23
C PHE A 11 4.37 34.39 -0.50
N LYS A 12 5.13 33.30 -0.58
CA LYS A 12 6.58 33.31 -0.86
C LYS A 12 6.82 32.79 -2.27
N PRO A 13 7.16 33.66 -3.23
CA PRO A 13 7.42 33.25 -4.62
C PRO A 13 8.60 32.29 -4.79
N ASP A 14 9.56 32.30 -3.86
CA ASP A 14 10.78 31.48 -3.84
C ASP A 14 10.71 30.31 -2.85
N PHE A 15 9.50 29.97 -2.36
CA PHE A 15 9.25 28.89 -1.42
C PHE A 15 9.87 27.56 -1.87
N LYS A 16 10.49 26.86 -0.91
CA LYS A 16 11.02 25.50 -1.08
C LYS A 16 10.50 24.61 0.04
N PHE A 17 10.35 23.32 -0.21
CA PHE A 17 10.01 22.35 0.84
C PHE A 17 11.00 22.37 2.01
N ALA A 18 12.27 22.69 1.74
CA ALA A 18 13.30 22.86 2.76
C ALA A 18 13.06 24.04 3.73
N ASP A 19 12.10 24.92 3.43
CA ASP A 19 11.72 26.02 4.33
C ASP A 19 10.73 25.54 5.42
N LEU A 20 10.12 24.36 5.23
CA LEU A 20 9.22 23.75 6.21
C LEU A 20 10.01 23.03 7.30
N SER A 21 9.47 23.06 8.53
CA SER A 21 9.97 22.21 9.60
C SER A 21 9.74 20.73 9.29
N LYS A 22 10.49 19.85 9.94
CA LYS A 22 10.32 18.41 9.81
C LYS A 22 8.88 17.98 10.15
N GLU A 23 8.27 18.57 11.17
CA GLU A 23 6.91 18.32 11.60
C GLU A 23 5.89 18.74 10.53
N ALA A 24 6.11 19.89 9.89
CA ALA A 24 5.26 20.36 8.78
C ALA A 24 5.39 19.45 7.56
N LEU A 25 6.60 19.00 7.23
CA LEU A 25 6.84 18.03 6.14
C LEU A 25 6.16 16.68 6.41
N VAL A 26 6.22 16.15 7.64
CA VAL A 26 5.53 14.90 8.01
C VAL A 26 4.02 15.05 7.83
N LYS A 27 3.42 16.14 8.35
CA LYS A 27 1.99 16.44 8.15
C LYS A 27 1.61 16.54 6.67
N LEU A 28 2.47 17.16 5.86
CA LEU A 28 2.23 17.29 4.42
C LEU A 28 2.29 15.92 3.71
N ILE A 29 3.27 15.09 4.03
CA ILE A 29 3.37 13.72 3.49
C ILE A 29 2.14 12.91 3.86
N GLU A 30 1.72 12.88 5.12
CA GLU A 30 0.50 12.20 5.57
C GLU A 30 -0.76 12.72 4.86
N THR A 31 -0.79 14.03 4.57
CA THR A 31 -1.89 14.64 3.81
C THR A 31 -1.88 14.17 2.36
N TYR A 32 -0.73 14.10 1.70
CA TYR A 32 -0.61 13.57 0.33
C TYR A 32 -1.03 12.10 0.25
N GLN A 33 -0.73 11.31 1.26
CA GLN A 33 -1.18 9.91 1.33
C GLN A 33 -2.71 9.81 1.39
N ARG A 34 -3.37 10.66 2.18
CA ARG A 34 -4.84 10.73 2.23
C ARG A 34 -5.44 11.21 0.91
N ILE A 35 -4.80 12.17 0.24
CA ILE A 35 -5.21 12.64 -1.09
C ILE A 35 -5.07 11.51 -2.10
N PHE A 36 -3.97 10.75 -2.06
CA PHE A 36 -3.77 9.60 -2.94
C PHE A 36 -4.85 8.52 -2.72
N GLN A 37 -5.18 8.21 -1.47
CA GLN A 37 -6.30 7.31 -1.15
C GLN A 37 -7.63 7.84 -1.71
N GLY A 38 -7.91 9.12 -1.56
CA GLY A 38 -9.08 9.76 -2.16
C GLY A 38 -9.10 9.61 -3.67
N LEU A 39 -7.96 9.79 -4.35
CA LEU A 39 -7.84 9.57 -5.78
C LEU A 39 -8.15 8.11 -6.16
N CYS A 40 -7.64 7.14 -5.42
CA CYS A 40 -7.94 5.72 -5.64
C CYS A 40 -9.44 5.43 -5.50
N VAL A 41 -10.08 5.93 -4.43
CA VAL A 41 -11.52 5.74 -4.18
C VAL A 41 -12.35 6.34 -5.34
N VAL A 42 -12.07 7.58 -5.72
CA VAL A 42 -12.81 8.24 -6.82
C VAL A 42 -12.54 7.52 -8.15
N SER A 43 -11.31 7.09 -8.41
CA SER A 43 -10.97 6.40 -9.66
C SER A 43 -11.70 5.07 -9.80
N VAL A 44 -11.80 4.26 -8.74
CA VAL A 44 -12.55 3.01 -8.80
C VAL A 44 -14.06 3.25 -8.94
N GLN A 45 -14.61 4.26 -8.26
CA GLN A 45 -16.02 4.63 -8.40
C GLN A 45 -16.37 5.03 -9.83
N VAL A 46 -15.61 5.93 -10.43
CA VAL A 46 -15.82 6.37 -11.82
C VAL A 46 -15.69 5.21 -12.80
N ALA A 47 -14.69 4.33 -12.62
CA ALA A 47 -14.53 3.16 -13.47
C ALA A 47 -15.73 2.19 -13.35
N GLN A 48 -16.24 1.98 -12.14
CA GLN A 48 -17.42 1.14 -11.89
C GLN A 48 -18.71 1.75 -12.45
N GLU A 49 -18.89 3.05 -12.35
CA GLU A 49 -20.03 3.76 -12.94
C GLU A 49 -20.05 3.65 -14.48
N GLN A 50 -18.87 3.74 -15.10
CA GLN A 50 -18.75 3.71 -16.57
C GLN A 50 -18.80 2.31 -17.17
N ARG A 51 -18.35 1.28 -16.46
CA ARG A 51 -18.13 -0.07 -17.00
C ARG A 51 -18.87 -1.19 -16.25
N GLY A 52 -19.58 -0.87 -15.18
CA GLY A 52 -20.12 -1.84 -14.24
C GLY A 52 -19.08 -2.25 -13.19
N LYS A 53 -19.57 -2.82 -12.07
CA LYS A 53 -18.77 -3.04 -10.86
C LYS A 53 -17.51 -3.87 -11.11
N ASP A 54 -17.61 -5.00 -11.78
CA ASP A 54 -16.49 -5.94 -11.94
C ASP A 54 -15.47 -5.46 -12.98
N ALA A 55 -15.94 -5.03 -14.16
CA ALA A 55 -15.04 -4.51 -15.19
C ALA A 55 -14.36 -3.20 -14.77
N GLY A 56 -15.07 -2.34 -14.04
CA GLY A 56 -14.50 -1.12 -13.47
C GLY A 56 -13.45 -1.42 -12.39
N GLN A 57 -13.69 -2.42 -11.54
CA GLN A 57 -12.70 -2.87 -10.57
C GLN A 57 -11.44 -3.41 -11.24
N GLN A 58 -11.57 -4.27 -12.24
CA GLN A 58 -10.44 -4.81 -12.99
C GLN A 58 -9.62 -3.71 -13.66
N GLN A 59 -10.28 -2.73 -14.29
CA GLN A 59 -9.60 -1.58 -14.88
C GLN A 59 -8.82 -0.78 -13.83
N PHE A 60 -9.41 -0.54 -12.67
CA PHE A 60 -8.72 0.15 -11.59
C PHE A 60 -7.52 -0.65 -11.09
N ASN A 61 -7.67 -1.96 -10.88
CA ASN A 61 -6.57 -2.84 -10.45
C ASN A 61 -5.37 -2.75 -11.43
N GLU A 62 -5.66 -2.75 -12.73
CA GLU A 62 -4.62 -2.61 -13.77
C GLU A 62 -3.93 -1.24 -13.74
N ILE A 63 -4.71 -0.15 -13.64
CA ILE A 63 -4.16 1.21 -13.54
C ILE A 63 -3.27 1.34 -12.31
N TYR A 64 -3.75 0.86 -11.18
CA TYR A 64 -3.02 0.89 -9.91
C TYR A 64 -1.71 0.09 -10.02
N ALA A 65 -1.76 -1.18 -10.45
CA ALA A 65 -0.58 -2.02 -10.59
C ALA A 65 0.47 -1.38 -11.51
N ARG A 66 0.06 -0.83 -12.65
CA ARG A 66 0.97 -0.11 -13.57
C ARG A 66 1.56 1.14 -12.95
N THR A 67 0.78 1.89 -12.17
CA THR A 67 1.27 3.09 -11.47
C THR A 67 2.31 2.72 -10.43
N MET A 68 2.04 1.70 -9.61
CA MET A 68 2.99 1.25 -8.59
C MET A 68 4.29 0.73 -9.21
N THR A 69 4.19 -0.16 -10.19
CA THR A 69 5.37 -0.82 -10.77
C THR A 69 6.22 0.10 -11.65
N ARG A 70 5.61 1.05 -12.37
CA ARG A 70 6.33 1.93 -13.30
C ARG A 70 6.82 3.22 -12.67
N PHE A 71 6.17 3.69 -11.61
CA PHE A 71 6.47 4.99 -11.02
C PHE A 71 6.80 4.89 -9.54
N ALA A 72 5.90 4.41 -8.69
CA ALA A 72 6.07 4.50 -7.26
C ALA A 72 7.27 3.68 -6.77
N ILE A 73 7.38 2.41 -7.15
CA ILE A 73 8.50 1.55 -6.74
C ILE A 73 9.85 2.10 -7.21
N PRO A 74 10.08 2.39 -8.52
CA PRO A 74 11.37 2.89 -8.96
C PRO A 74 11.77 4.21 -8.31
N LEU A 75 10.82 5.16 -8.22
CA LEU A 75 11.11 6.50 -7.67
C LEU A 75 11.40 6.45 -6.18
N ILE A 76 10.64 5.67 -5.40
CA ILE A 76 10.87 5.54 -3.96
C ILE A 76 12.15 4.77 -3.67
N ARG A 77 12.41 3.68 -4.41
CA ARG A 77 13.68 2.93 -4.28
C ARG A 77 14.88 3.82 -4.54
N GLN A 78 14.82 4.63 -5.60
CA GLN A 78 15.88 5.60 -5.92
C GLN A 78 16.02 6.68 -4.85
N ALA A 79 14.90 7.26 -4.38
CA ALA A 79 14.91 8.36 -3.41
C ALA A 79 15.44 7.95 -2.02
N LEU A 80 15.24 6.68 -1.63
CA LEU A 80 15.56 6.16 -0.30
C LEU A 80 16.65 5.08 -0.31
N ASP A 81 17.34 4.90 -1.44
CA ASP A 81 18.48 3.98 -1.56
C ASP A 81 18.13 2.52 -1.20
N ILE A 82 16.95 2.05 -1.66
CA ILE A 82 16.48 0.68 -1.45
C ILE A 82 16.93 -0.16 -2.64
N HIS A 83 18.00 -0.93 -2.52
CA HIS A 83 18.62 -1.65 -3.65
C HIS A 83 18.27 -3.13 -3.70
N ASP A 84 18.06 -3.78 -2.56
CA ASP A 84 17.82 -5.21 -2.50
C ASP A 84 16.45 -5.61 -3.06
N ASP A 85 16.35 -6.84 -3.56
CA ASP A 85 15.13 -7.42 -4.13
C ASP A 85 14.51 -8.47 -3.19
N ASP A 86 14.81 -8.38 -1.91
CA ASP A 86 14.28 -9.24 -0.86
C ASP A 86 12.91 -8.75 -0.33
N VAL A 87 12.28 -9.59 0.48
CA VAL A 87 10.96 -9.28 1.06
C VAL A 87 11.03 -8.06 2.00
N ILE A 88 12.12 -7.90 2.75
CA ILE A 88 12.30 -6.74 3.64
C ILE A 88 12.34 -5.44 2.84
N SER A 89 12.98 -5.41 1.68
CA SER A 89 13.05 -4.22 0.83
C SER A 89 11.68 -3.85 0.26
N MET A 90 10.84 -4.82 -0.08
CA MET A 90 9.45 -4.58 -0.40
C MET A 90 8.69 -3.95 0.79
N PHE A 91 8.92 -4.43 2.02
CA PHE A 91 8.27 -3.85 3.20
C PHE A 91 8.80 -2.46 3.56
N LYS A 92 10.11 -2.16 3.33
CA LYS A 92 10.63 -0.78 3.42
C LYS A 92 9.89 0.15 2.46
N TYR A 93 9.67 -0.30 1.23
CA TYR A 93 8.84 0.44 0.27
C TYR A 93 7.42 0.64 0.80
N PHE A 94 6.72 -0.40 1.26
CA PHE A 94 5.37 -0.27 1.81
C PHE A 94 5.26 0.72 2.97
N GLN A 95 6.28 0.85 3.81
CA GLN A 95 6.27 1.80 4.92
C GLN A 95 6.22 3.26 4.47
N VAL A 96 6.65 3.56 3.26
CA VAL A 96 6.77 4.93 2.73
C VAL A 96 5.95 5.15 1.45
N ALA A 97 5.34 4.10 0.91
CA ALA A 97 4.49 4.17 -0.29
C ALA A 97 3.30 5.12 -0.09
N PRO A 98 2.78 5.72 -1.16
CA PRO A 98 1.67 6.68 -1.06
C PRO A 98 0.41 6.10 -0.41
N ASP A 99 0.23 4.79 -0.46
CA ASP A 99 -0.95 4.07 0.01
C ASP A 99 -0.68 3.08 1.15
N GLY A 100 0.59 2.84 1.48
CA GLY A 100 1.00 1.77 2.39
C GLY A 100 1.19 2.16 3.85
N CYS A 101 0.98 3.40 4.20
CA CYS A 101 1.55 3.93 5.42
C CYS A 101 0.82 3.70 6.71
N ARG A 102 1.63 3.44 7.74
CA ARG A 102 1.27 3.60 9.15
C ARG A 102 0.97 5.07 9.52
N GLY A 103 1.44 6.04 8.73
CA GLY A 103 1.11 7.45 8.87
C GLY A 103 -0.37 7.69 8.60
N GLY A 104 -0.99 8.59 9.35
CA GLY A 104 -2.38 8.98 9.13
C GLY A 104 -3.46 8.04 9.70
N GLY A 105 -3.11 6.94 10.39
CA GLY A 105 -4.07 6.08 11.08
C GLY A 105 -4.97 5.24 10.17
N MET A 106 -4.58 5.03 8.89
CA MET A 106 -5.35 4.23 7.94
C MET A 106 -5.17 2.72 8.16
N TYR A 107 -4.00 2.31 8.63
CA TYR A 107 -3.65 0.91 8.85
C TYR A 107 -2.88 0.73 10.15
N ASP A 108 -3.10 -0.41 10.80
CA ASP A 108 -2.28 -0.89 11.92
C ASP A 108 -1.91 -2.35 11.68
N PHE A 109 -0.61 -2.60 11.52
CA PHE A 109 -0.05 -3.92 11.23
C PHE A 109 0.99 -4.34 12.26
N ASP A 110 0.92 -5.60 12.70
CA ASP A 110 2.03 -6.27 13.39
C ASP A 110 2.83 -7.07 12.39
N PHE A 111 4.13 -6.86 12.37
CA PHE A 111 5.05 -7.59 11.52
C PHE A 111 5.74 -8.71 12.30
N ALA A 112 5.85 -9.88 11.66
CA ALA A 112 6.68 -10.99 12.11
C ALA A 112 7.74 -11.26 11.03
N VAL A 113 8.98 -10.93 11.34
CA VAL A 113 10.14 -11.07 10.45
C VAL A 113 10.91 -12.33 10.85
N THR A 114 10.88 -13.35 9.99
CA THR A 114 11.67 -14.56 10.17
C THR A 114 13.11 -14.34 9.68
N ASN A 115 13.26 -13.76 8.49
CA ASN A 115 14.53 -13.32 7.90
C ASN A 115 14.24 -12.32 6.78
N SER A 116 15.23 -11.85 6.03
CA SER A 116 15.05 -10.86 4.97
C SER A 116 14.15 -11.33 3.82
N ASN A 117 13.98 -12.65 3.67
CA ASN A 117 13.18 -13.28 2.61
C ASN A 117 11.92 -13.98 3.12
N ASP A 118 11.51 -13.77 4.37
CA ASP A 118 10.29 -14.35 4.93
C ASP A 118 9.72 -13.42 6.01
N VAL A 119 8.64 -12.75 5.64
CA VAL A 119 7.96 -11.77 6.49
C VAL A 119 6.46 -12.00 6.41
N SER A 120 5.79 -11.97 7.55
CA SER A 120 4.34 -11.90 7.59
C SER A 120 3.88 -10.65 8.32
N TYR A 121 2.65 -10.23 8.04
CA TYR A 121 1.98 -9.21 8.85
C TYR A 121 0.56 -9.61 9.20
N THR A 122 0.09 -9.08 10.31
CA THR A 122 -1.28 -9.22 10.78
C THR A 122 -1.94 -7.84 10.83
N GLY A 123 -2.99 -7.65 10.07
CA GLY A 123 -3.77 -6.41 10.05
C GLY A 123 -4.71 -6.33 11.23
N LYS A 124 -4.39 -5.50 12.23
CA LYS A 124 -5.25 -5.20 13.38
C LYS A 124 -6.33 -4.21 13.02
N TYR A 125 -5.98 -3.25 12.19
CA TYR A 125 -6.88 -2.23 11.67
C TYR A 125 -6.62 -1.98 10.19
N CYS A 126 -7.70 -1.83 9.44
CA CYS A 126 -7.72 -1.42 8.05
C CYS A 126 -8.94 -0.52 7.84
N GLN A 127 -8.71 0.73 7.46
CA GLN A 127 -9.79 1.70 7.26
C GLN A 127 -10.79 1.24 6.19
N ASN A 128 -10.30 0.71 5.07
CA ASN A 128 -11.13 0.26 3.96
C ASN A 128 -12.00 -0.95 4.36
N ALA A 129 -11.40 -1.96 4.99
CA ALA A 129 -12.14 -3.12 5.46
C ALA A 129 -13.15 -2.74 6.56
N SER A 130 -12.77 -1.84 7.48
CA SER A 130 -13.68 -1.29 8.51
C SER A 130 -14.86 -0.56 7.90
N PHE A 131 -14.66 0.17 6.81
CA PHE A 131 -15.74 0.86 6.11
C PHE A 131 -16.76 -0.15 5.56
N TYR A 132 -16.33 -1.16 4.83
CA TYR A 132 -17.24 -2.19 4.28
C TYR A 132 -17.92 -3.01 5.36
N GLU A 133 -17.18 -3.39 6.41
CA GLU A 133 -17.75 -4.11 7.57
C GLU A 133 -18.87 -3.30 8.26
N LYS A 134 -18.62 -2.01 8.49
CA LYS A 134 -19.59 -1.09 9.11
C LYS A 134 -20.88 -0.92 8.30
N HIS A 135 -20.76 -0.94 6.96
CA HIS A 135 -21.91 -0.74 6.07
C HIS A 135 -22.54 -2.07 5.61
N GLY A 136 -22.02 -3.22 6.04
CA GLY A 136 -22.51 -4.52 5.61
C GLY A 136 -22.33 -4.78 4.11
N ASP A 137 -21.37 -4.10 3.45
CA ASP A 137 -21.12 -4.24 2.03
C ASP A 137 -20.15 -5.41 1.75
N ALA A 138 -20.70 -6.62 1.73
CA ALA A 138 -19.94 -7.84 1.44
C ALA A 138 -19.34 -7.83 0.03
N ASP A 139 -20.02 -7.27 -0.95
CA ASP A 139 -19.55 -7.17 -2.32
C ASP A 139 -18.33 -6.25 -2.45
N GLY A 140 -18.37 -5.09 -1.76
CA GLY A 140 -17.25 -4.17 -1.68
C GLY A 140 -16.06 -4.82 -0.98
N MET A 141 -16.29 -5.53 0.12
CA MET A 141 -15.25 -6.27 0.86
C MET A 141 -14.61 -7.36 -0.02
N ASN A 142 -15.40 -8.11 -0.78
CA ASN A 142 -14.90 -9.12 -1.72
C ASN A 142 -14.00 -8.49 -2.78
N ARG A 143 -14.45 -7.42 -3.42
CA ARG A 143 -13.65 -6.73 -4.44
C ARG A 143 -12.38 -6.10 -3.86
N LEU A 144 -12.41 -5.66 -2.60
CA LEU A 144 -11.22 -5.14 -1.94
C LEU A 144 -10.19 -6.26 -1.69
N CYS A 145 -10.55 -7.31 -0.94
CA CYS A 145 -9.59 -8.32 -0.48
C CYS A 145 -10.19 -9.71 -0.16
N ALA A 146 -11.49 -9.82 0.18
CA ALA A 146 -12.01 -11.05 0.76
C ALA A 146 -12.14 -12.23 -0.22
N MET A 147 -12.26 -11.99 -1.52
CA MET A 147 -12.33 -13.07 -2.50
C MET A 147 -10.96 -13.65 -2.90
N GLY A 148 -9.85 -13.11 -2.39
CA GLY A 148 -8.50 -13.56 -2.77
C GLY A 148 -8.14 -13.16 -4.21
N PRO A 149 -7.74 -14.11 -5.08
CA PRO A 149 -7.39 -13.81 -6.47
C PRO A 149 -8.47 -13.01 -7.20
N GLY A 150 -8.06 -11.95 -7.91
CA GLY A 150 -8.97 -11.02 -8.59
C GLY A 150 -9.44 -9.85 -7.73
N SER A 151 -9.29 -9.89 -6.41
CA SER A 151 -9.49 -8.73 -5.57
C SER A 151 -8.41 -7.67 -5.79
N PHE A 152 -8.70 -6.44 -5.36
CA PHE A 152 -7.74 -5.34 -5.47
C PHE A 152 -6.43 -5.63 -4.73
N GLU A 153 -6.50 -5.97 -3.46
CA GLU A 153 -5.31 -6.21 -2.63
C GLU A 153 -4.45 -7.36 -3.17
N HIS A 154 -5.08 -8.46 -3.59
CA HIS A 154 -4.35 -9.58 -4.18
C HIS A 154 -3.62 -9.15 -5.45
N SER A 155 -4.31 -8.51 -6.38
CA SER A 155 -3.73 -8.06 -7.66
C SER A 155 -2.62 -7.03 -7.45
N ALA A 156 -2.79 -6.13 -6.47
CA ALA A 156 -1.80 -5.13 -6.12
C ALA A 156 -0.52 -5.78 -5.57
N TYR A 157 -0.66 -6.69 -4.59
CA TYR A 157 0.48 -7.38 -4.01
C TYR A 157 1.19 -8.29 -5.02
N GLU A 158 0.47 -9.00 -5.86
CA GLU A 158 1.05 -9.82 -6.93
C GLU A 158 1.94 -9.00 -7.86
N ALA A 159 1.45 -7.84 -8.31
CA ALA A 159 2.20 -6.95 -9.17
C ALA A 159 3.42 -6.34 -8.46
N ILE A 160 3.30 -5.96 -7.19
CA ILE A 160 4.39 -5.39 -6.40
C ILE A 160 5.45 -6.45 -6.10
N CYS A 161 5.05 -7.66 -5.68
CA CYS A 161 5.97 -8.78 -5.48
C CYS A 161 6.80 -9.04 -6.74
N ALA A 162 6.14 -9.18 -7.89
CA ALA A 162 6.82 -9.42 -9.16
C ALA A 162 7.77 -8.28 -9.57
N ALA A 163 7.48 -7.04 -9.19
CA ALA A 163 8.33 -5.88 -9.47
C ALA A 163 9.57 -5.82 -8.57
N PHE A 164 9.53 -6.41 -7.37
CA PHE A 164 10.71 -6.57 -6.51
C PHE A 164 11.50 -7.81 -6.87
N ASN A 165 10.82 -8.96 -6.90
CA ASN A 165 11.45 -10.24 -7.25
C ASN A 165 10.39 -11.18 -7.86
N PRO A 166 10.57 -11.66 -9.10
CA PRO A 166 9.61 -12.55 -9.74
C PRO A 166 9.43 -13.90 -9.03
N ASN A 167 10.37 -14.29 -8.15
CA ASN A 167 10.29 -15.49 -7.34
C ASN A 167 9.62 -15.26 -5.97
N MET A 168 9.23 -14.02 -5.67
CA MET A 168 8.53 -13.71 -4.42
C MET A 168 7.13 -14.31 -4.44
N LYS A 169 6.81 -15.05 -3.40
CA LYS A 169 5.54 -15.73 -3.18
C LYS A 169 4.75 -15.04 -2.09
N MET A 170 3.44 -15.19 -2.13
CA MET A 170 2.55 -14.68 -1.10
C MET A 170 1.44 -15.68 -0.77
N GLU A 171 1.00 -15.65 0.47
CA GLU A 171 -0.20 -16.35 0.95
C GLU A 171 -0.97 -15.45 1.92
N TRP A 172 -2.27 -15.71 2.05
CA TRP A 172 -3.17 -14.96 2.92
C TRP A 172 -3.99 -15.91 3.80
N PRO A 173 -3.41 -16.44 4.85
CA PRO A 173 -4.08 -17.43 5.72
C PRO A 173 -5.31 -16.89 6.45
N VAL A 174 -5.47 -15.56 6.53
CA VAL A 174 -6.66 -14.92 7.10
C VAL A 174 -7.11 -13.80 6.18
N LEU A 175 -8.37 -13.86 5.75
CA LEU A 175 -9.06 -12.82 4.97
C LEU A 175 -10.33 -12.36 5.70
N PRO A 176 -10.79 -11.11 5.47
CA PRO A 176 -12.11 -10.69 5.94
C PRO A 176 -13.23 -11.48 5.24
N PRO A 177 -14.46 -11.51 5.78
CA PRO A 177 -14.85 -10.80 7.01
C PRO A 177 -14.30 -11.47 8.27
N ARG A 178 -14.05 -10.68 9.31
CA ARG A 178 -13.61 -11.19 10.62
C ARG A 178 -14.67 -12.09 11.24
N ALA A 179 -14.24 -13.16 11.92
CA ALA A 179 -15.14 -14.03 12.67
C ALA A 179 -15.85 -13.26 13.81
N ASP A 180 -15.11 -12.36 14.44
CA ASP A 180 -15.60 -11.42 15.44
C ASP A 180 -14.72 -10.15 15.45
N ARG A 181 -15.12 -9.13 16.23
CA ARG A 181 -14.40 -7.84 16.27
C ARG A 181 -13.01 -7.92 16.91
N SER A 182 -12.69 -8.96 17.65
CA SER A 182 -11.37 -9.15 18.26
C SER A 182 -10.40 -9.86 17.31
N ALA A 183 -10.91 -10.54 16.29
CA ALA A 183 -10.11 -11.19 15.28
C ALA A 183 -9.39 -10.16 14.37
N PRO A 184 -8.19 -10.48 13.86
CA PRO A 184 -7.51 -9.62 12.90
C PRO A 184 -8.32 -9.50 11.60
N PHE A 185 -8.19 -8.37 10.90
CA PHE A 185 -8.80 -8.20 9.59
C PHE A 185 -8.20 -9.16 8.55
N CYS A 186 -6.88 -9.30 8.56
CA CYS A 186 -6.18 -10.15 7.61
C CYS A 186 -4.85 -10.61 8.18
N ARG A 187 -4.30 -11.65 7.56
CA ARG A 187 -2.90 -12.05 7.72
C ARG A 187 -2.35 -12.41 6.36
N TRP A 188 -1.15 -11.91 6.07
CA TRP A 188 -0.41 -12.15 4.84
C TRP A 188 0.98 -12.62 5.16
N ARG A 189 1.54 -13.47 4.33
CA ARG A 189 2.94 -13.87 4.36
C ARG A 189 3.53 -13.71 2.97
N PHE A 190 4.77 -13.24 2.93
CA PHE A 190 5.56 -13.08 1.73
C PHE A 190 6.90 -13.76 1.93
N TRP A 191 7.35 -14.54 0.93
CA TRP A 191 8.62 -15.23 1.05
C TRP A 191 9.25 -15.49 -0.32
N ILE A 192 10.58 -15.75 -0.29
CA ILE A 192 11.37 -16.25 -1.41
C ILE A 192 12.00 -17.56 -0.95
N ASP A 193 11.80 -18.65 -1.70
CA ASP A 193 12.38 -19.96 -1.34
C ASP A 193 13.91 -19.91 -1.39
N GLU A 194 14.57 -20.69 -0.55
CA GLU A 194 16.04 -20.73 -0.49
C GLU A 194 16.69 -21.06 -1.84
N ARG A 195 16.04 -21.90 -2.64
CA ARG A 195 16.50 -22.28 -3.98
C ARG A 195 16.51 -21.12 -4.98
N ASP A 196 15.64 -20.14 -4.76
CA ASP A 196 15.42 -19.01 -5.64
C ASP A 196 16.24 -17.77 -5.21
N ARG A 197 16.98 -17.87 -4.09
CA ARG A 197 17.85 -16.79 -3.56
C ARG A 197 19.16 -16.65 -4.32
N SER A 198 19.60 -17.69 -5.05
CA SER A 198 20.90 -17.76 -5.74
C SER A 198 20.87 -17.28 -7.20
N GLY A 199 19.76 -16.78 -7.68
CA GLY A 199 19.59 -16.24 -9.03
C GLY A 199 19.94 -14.76 -9.11
N GLY A 200 21.21 -14.40 -8.88
CA GLY A 200 21.73 -13.13 -9.37
C GLY A 200 21.68 -13.14 -10.91
N PRO A 201 21.54 -11.96 -11.57
CA PRO A 201 21.48 -11.92 -13.02
C PRO A 201 22.74 -12.53 -13.63
N ALA A 202 22.52 -13.49 -14.56
CA ALA A 202 23.57 -14.03 -15.41
C ALA A 202 24.09 -12.97 -16.38
#